data_ce119f81a95a0d0c22ff0eb1bf2c84bb
#
_entry.id   ce119f81a95a0d0c22ff0eb1bf2c84bb
#
_cell.length_a   1.000
_cell.length_b   1.000
_cell.length_c   1.000
_cell.angle_alpha   90.00
_cell.angle_beta   90.00
_cell.angle_gamma   90.00
#
_symmetry.space_group_name_H-M   'P 1'
#
loop_
_entity.id
_entity.type
_entity.pdbx_description
1 polymer ?
#
loop_
_entity_poly.entity_id
_entity_poly.type
_entity_poly.pdbx_seq_one_letter_code
_entity_poly.pdbx_strand_id
1 'polypeptide(L)'
;VFDSTTESKVSEFQEFYGLTGIGLVTKGKVNVSTMKSLLTSKGDTNRAAKACDCATVLNKQQALDIKNAGYTHVGRYLTGSVGTEHTPKYLTSAEVKNIENAGLSVFPIYQDGGYELNYFKDPSQGSVDAQTAILAAERIGIPSGTTIYFAVDFDCYSYQIDTFIIPYFEQIHMIFFSSTNDKNYKVGIYAPRYVCTKVYEAGLASKSFVADMSTGFSCNLGYSMPKNWAFDQF
;
A
#
# COMPACT_ATOMS: atom_id res chain seq x y z
N VAL A 1 -8.35 18.21 -30.60
CA VAL A 1 -8.01 17.24 -31.65
C VAL A 1 -7.07 16.23 -31.03
N PHE A 2 -7.31 14.94 -31.24
CA PHE A 2 -6.42 13.87 -30.80
C PHE A 2 -5.25 13.78 -31.80
N ASP A 3 -4.09 14.27 -31.43
CA ASP A 3 -2.88 14.33 -32.24
C ASP A 3 -1.77 13.42 -31.66
N SER A 4 -0.61 13.40 -32.28
CA SER A 4 0.53 12.61 -31.81
C SER A 4 1.02 12.97 -30.42
N THR A 5 0.88 14.23 -30.00
CA THR A 5 1.22 14.69 -28.66
C THR A 5 0.24 14.10 -27.64
N THR A 6 -1.06 14.13 -27.95
CA THR A 6 -2.11 13.52 -27.11
C THR A 6 -1.91 12.01 -27.02
N GLU A 7 -1.59 11.32 -28.12
CA GLU A 7 -1.30 9.88 -28.14
C GLU A 7 -0.10 9.54 -27.23
N SER A 8 0.97 10.33 -27.29
CA SER A 8 2.14 10.17 -26.43
C SER A 8 1.77 10.31 -24.95
N LYS A 9 0.99 11.34 -24.60
CA LYS A 9 0.55 11.55 -23.19
C LYS A 9 -0.38 10.44 -22.70
N VAL A 10 -1.25 9.92 -23.55
CA VAL A 10 -2.06 8.73 -23.23
C VAL A 10 -1.17 7.52 -22.98
N SER A 11 -0.14 7.30 -23.81
CA SER A 11 0.82 6.22 -23.63
C SER A 11 1.57 6.32 -22.30
N GLU A 12 2.09 7.50 -21.97
CA GLU A 12 2.79 7.78 -20.72
C GLU A 12 1.89 7.50 -19.51
N PHE A 13 0.63 7.97 -19.55
CA PHE A 13 -0.36 7.72 -18.51
C PHE A 13 -0.63 6.21 -18.34
N GLN A 14 -0.89 5.51 -19.44
CA GLN A 14 -1.18 4.08 -19.42
C GLN A 14 -0.01 3.26 -18.85
N GLU A 15 1.22 3.60 -19.21
CA GLU A 15 2.44 2.95 -18.68
C GLU A 15 2.61 3.24 -17.19
N PHE A 16 2.48 4.50 -16.79
CA PHE A 16 2.65 4.92 -15.40
C PHE A 16 1.62 4.27 -14.45
N TYR A 17 0.38 4.09 -14.92
CA TYR A 17 -0.69 3.41 -14.16
C TYR A 17 -0.70 1.88 -14.35
N GLY A 18 0.29 1.31 -15.04
CA GLY A 18 0.40 -0.14 -15.25
C GLY A 18 -0.71 -0.75 -16.11
N LEU A 19 -1.45 0.05 -16.89
CA LEU A 19 -2.59 -0.42 -17.67
C LEU A 19 -2.19 -1.26 -18.89
N THR A 20 -1.00 -1.04 -19.44
CA THR A 20 -0.52 -1.72 -20.66
C THR A 20 -0.14 -3.19 -20.44
N GLY A 21 0.19 -3.57 -19.19
CA GLY A 21 0.66 -4.93 -18.87
C GLY A 21 -0.44 -5.98 -18.76
N ILE A 22 -1.71 -5.61 -18.86
CA ILE A 22 -2.86 -6.48 -18.60
C ILE A 22 -3.67 -6.86 -19.85
N GLY A 23 -3.11 -6.65 -21.03
CA GLY A 23 -3.67 -7.15 -22.30
C GLY A 23 -4.95 -6.49 -22.81
N LEU A 24 -5.54 -5.57 -22.05
CA LEU A 24 -6.81 -4.91 -22.36
C LEU A 24 -6.65 -3.53 -23.00
N VAL A 25 -5.44 -2.97 -22.96
CA VAL A 25 -5.18 -1.59 -23.36
C VAL A 25 -4.18 -1.52 -24.49
N THR A 26 -4.60 -0.95 -25.63
CA THR A 26 -3.67 -0.60 -26.71
C THR A 26 -2.97 0.70 -26.35
N LYS A 27 -1.64 0.69 -26.32
CA LYS A 27 -0.80 1.84 -25.99
C LYS A 27 -1.14 3.04 -26.88
N GLY A 28 -1.35 4.19 -26.28
CA GLY A 28 -1.71 5.44 -26.94
C GLY A 28 -3.18 5.56 -27.35
N LYS A 29 -4.00 4.51 -27.21
CA LYS A 29 -5.44 4.56 -27.53
C LYS A 29 -6.28 4.58 -26.27
N VAL A 30 -7.19 5.56 -26.18
CA VAL A 30 -8.13 5.67 -25.07
C VAL A 30 -9.25 4.65 -25.25
N ASN A 31 -9.33 3.69 -24.34
CA ASN A 31 -10.43 2.73 -24.22
C ASN A 31 -11.19 2.94 -22.90
N VAL A 32 -12.19 2.10 -22.63
CA VAL A 32 -13.01 2.19 -21.42
C VAL A 32 -12.17 2.09 -20.13
N SER A 33 -11.16 1.21 -20.12
CA SER A 33 -10.27 1.04 -18.95
C SER A 33 -9.43 2.31 -18.70
N THR A 34 -8.87 2.91 -19.76
CA THR A 34 -8.16 4.19 -19.69
C THR A 34 -9.08 5.30 -19.18
N MET A 35 -10.31 5.39 -19.72
CA MET A 35 -11.29 6.40 -19.28
C MET A 35 -11.67 6.24 -17.81
N LYS A 36 -11.93 5.02 -17.34
CA LYS A 36 -12.22 4.76 -15.92
C LYS A 36 -11.06 5.23 -15.03
N SER A 37 -9.81 4.95 -15.42
CA SER A 37 -8.62 5.36 -14.66
C SER A 37 -8.39 6.88 -14.65
N LEU A 38 -8.90 7.59 -15.65
CA LEU A 38 -8.91 9.07 -15.66
C LEU A 38 -10.02 9.67 -14.79
N LEU A 39 -11.16 8.97 -14.66
CA LEU A 39 -12.36 9.52 -14.02
C LEU A 39 -12.54 9.09 -12.56
N THR A 40 -11.93 7.99 -12.15
CA THR A 40 -12.04 7.46 -10.78
C THR A 40 -10.68 6.99 -10.27
N SER A 41 -10.43 7.13 -8.97
CA SER A 41 -9.16 6.66 -8.39
C SER A 41 -8.98 5.15 -8.58
N LYS A 42 -10.00 4.34 -8.29
CA LYS A 42 -9.92 2.88 -8.46
C LYS A 42 -9.83 2.40 -9.92
N GLY A 43 -10.10 3.25 -10.89
CA GLY A 43 -10.00 2.91 -12.31
C GLY A 43 -10.94 1.78 -12.75
N ASP A 44 -10.46 0.90 -13.61
CA ASP A 44 -11.19 -0.29 -14.04
C ASP A 44 -10.94 -1.46 -13.08
N THR A 45 -11.93 -1.78 -12.26
CA THR A 45 -11.86 -2.87 -11.29
C THR A 45 -11.86 -4.27 -11.90
N ASN A 46 -12.10 -4.39 -13.21
CA ASN A 46 -11.97 -5.65 -13.96
C ASN A 46 -10.56 -5.88 -14.51
N ARG A 47 -9.63 -4.94 -14.27
CA ARG A 47 -8.24 -5.15 -14.69
C ARG A 47 -7.58 -6.27 -13.90
N ALA A 48 -6.68 -7.02 -14.54
CA ALA A 48 -5.92 -8.05 -13.86
C ALA A 48 -5.01 -7.45 -12.77
N ALA A 49 -4.96 -8.10 -11.61
CA ALA A 49 -4.06 -7.76 -10.52
C ALA A 49 -2.97 -8.82 -10.35
N LYS A 50 -1.80 -8.40 -9.87
CA LYS A 50 -0.69 -9.28 -9.50
C LYS A 50 -0.51 -9.41 -7.99
N ALA A 51 -1.17 -8.54 -7.23
CA ALA A 51 -1.18 -8.55 -5.78
C ALA A 51 -2.62 -8.51 -5.26
N CYS A 52 -2.83 -9.06 -4.08
CA CYS A 52 -4.04 -8.86 -3.28
C CYS A 52 -3.63 -8.59 -1.83
N ASP A 53 -4.55 -8.09 -1.02
CA ASP A 53 -4.37 -7.97 0.42
C ASP A 53 -5.60 -8.51 1.16
N CYS A 54 -5.41 -8.99 2.36
CA CYS A 54 -6.51 -9.47 3.19
C CYS A 54 -6.19 -9.46 4.68
N ALA A 55 -7.23 -9.30 5.50
CA ALA A 55 -7.15 -9.46 6.95
C ALA A 55 -7.23 -10.93 7.40
N THR A 56 -7.76 -11.81 6.55
CA THR A 56 -7.93 -13.24 6.84
C THR A 56 -6.59 -13.95 6.95
N VAL A 57 -6.40 -14.74 8.01
CA VAL A 57 -5.23 -15.62 8.15
C VAL A 57 -5.34 -16.75 7.11
N LEU A 58 -4.32 -16.89 6.27
CA LEU A 58 -4.34 -17.82 5.15
C LEU A 58 -3.83 -19.21 5.54
N ASN A 59 -4.67 -20.22 5.34
CA ASN A 59 -4.21 -21.61 5.37
C ASN A 59 -3.53 -22.00 4.05
N LYS A 60 -2.95 -23.21 4.02
CA LYS A 60 -2.22 -23.73 2.85
C LYS A 60 -3.08 -23.73 1.58
N GLN A 61 -4.35 -24.14 1.67
CA GLN A 61 -5.22 -24.23 0.49
C GLN A 61 -5.55 -22.83 -0.05
N GLN A 62 -5.90 -21.88 0.83
CA GLN A 62 -6.19 -20.51 0.45
C GLN A 62 -4.98 -19.84 -0.23
N ALA A 63 -3.76 -20.07 0.27
CA ALA A 63 -2.55 -19.57 -0.37
C ALA A 63 -2.36 -20.15 -1.79
N LEU A 64 -2.61 -21.45 -1.98
CA LEU A 64 -2.59 -22.09 -3.29
C LEU A 64 -3.68 -21.55 -4.22
N ASP A 65 -4.89 -21.30 -3.71
CA ASP A 65 -5.98 -20.74 -4.51
C ASP A 65 -5.67 -19.32 -5.01
N ILE A 66 -5.07 -18.48 -4.15
CA ILE A 66 -4.57 -17.15 -4.53
C ILE A 66 -3.52 -17.28 -5.64
N LYS A 67 -2.56 -18.20 -5.49
CA LYS A 67 -1.54 -18.45 -6.52
C LYS A 67 -2.14 -18.90 -7.84
N ASN A 68 -3.08 -19.83 -7.79
CA ASN A 68 -3.76 -20.38 -8.98
C ASN A 68 -4.64 -19.33 -9.68
N ALA A 69 -5.15 -18.34 -8.94
CA ALA A 69 -5.84 -17.18 -9.49
C ALA A 69 -4.90 -16.19 -10.22
N GLY A 70 -3.58 -16.44 -10.22
CA GLY A 70 -2.59 -15.66 -10.98
C GLY A 70 -1.89 -14.56 -10.18
N TYR A 71 -2.14 -14.48 -8.87
CA TYR A 71 -1.45 -13.55 -7.98
C TYR A 71 -0.01 -14.00 -7.71
N THR A 72 0.84 -13.03 -7.41
CA THR A 72 2.25 -13.25 -7.06
C THR A 72 2.63 -12.67 -5.69
N HIS A 73 1.84 -11.74 -5.18
CA HIS A 73 2.06 -11.07 -3.91
C HIS A 73 0.78 -11.03 -3.08
N VAL A 74 0.92 -11.12 -1.75
CA VAL A 74 -0.18 -10.95 -0.82
C VAL A 74 0.22 -10.00 0.31
N GLY A 75 -0.59 -8.96 0.51
CA GLY A 75 -0.49 -8.03 1.62
C GLY A 75 -1.10 -8.62 2.88
N ARG A 76 -0.33 -8.67 3.95
CA ARG A 76 -0.79 -9.20 5.23
C ARG A 76 -0.33 -8.32 6.39
N TYR A 77 -1.13 -8.29 7.42
CA TYR A 77 -0.90 -7.42 8.58
C TYR A 77 0.11 -8.04 9.55
N LEU A 78 1.03 -7.22 10.07
CA LEU A 78 2.01 -7.66 11.08
C LEU A 78 1.37 -7.84 12.45
N THR A 79 0.34 -7.05 12.76
CA THR A 79 -0.29 -6.94 14.07
C THR A 79 -1.80 -6.73 13.94
N GLY A 80 -2.51 -6.60 15.06
CA GLY A 80 -3.89 -6.15 15.13
C GLY A 80 -4.96 -7.22 14.94
N SER A 81 -6.20 -6.74 14.96
CA SER A 81 -7.42 -7.54 14.81
C SER A 81 -8.45 -6.77 13.99
N VAL A 82 -9.52 -7.46 13.56
CA VAL A 82 -10.62 -6.88 12.79
C VAL A 82 -11.97 -7.23 13.40
N GLY A 83 -12.94 -6.35 13.15
CA GLY A 83 -14.33 -6.52 13.56
C GLY A 83 -14.56 -6.37 15.06
N THR A 84 -15.84 -6.40 15.45
CA THR A 84 -16.29 -6.29 16.85
C THR A 84 -15.84 -7.47 17.72
N GLU A 85 -15.62 -8.62 17.11
CA GLU A 85 -15.14 -9.85 17.76
C GLU A 85 -13.61 -9.89 17.93
N HIS A 86 -12.91 -8.82 17.58
CA HIS A 86 -11.44 -8.73 17.64
C HIS A 86 -10.73 -9.93 17.01
N THR A 87 -11.21 -10.41 15.86
CA THR A 87 -10.61 -11.54 15.14
C THR A 87 -9.17 -11.20 14.75
N PRO A 88 -8.17 -12.00 15.14
CA PRO A 88 -6.78 -11.74 14.79
C PRO A 88 -6.56 -11.63 13.28
N LYS A 89 -5.87 -10.55 12.85
CA LYS A 89 -5.45 -10.35 11.45
C LYS A 89 -3.95 -10.49 11.24
N TYR A 90 -3.19 -10.70 12.30
CA TYR A 90 -1.73 -10.70 12.25
C TYR A 90 -1.15 -11.98 11.65
N LEU A 91 -0.06 -11.80 10.92
CA LEU A 91 0.76 -12.87 10.37
C LEU A 91 1.37 -13.75 11.47
N THR A 92 1.42 -15.05 11.19
CA THR A 92 2.20 -16.01 11.96
C THR A 92 3.30 -16.63 11.11
N SER A 93 4.36 -17.16 11.74
CA SER A 93 5.44 -17.87 11.01
C SER A 93 4.91 -19.08 10.21
N ALA A 94 3.83 -19.72 10.69
CA ALA A 94 3.19 -20.82 9.97
C ALA A 94 2.48 -20.33 8.70
N GLU A 95 1.79 -19.20 8.78
CA GLU A 95 1.14 -18.58 7.62
C GLU A 95 2.17 -18.10 6.59
N VAL A 96 3.26 -17.44 7.01
CA VAL A 96 4.35 -17.04 6.10
C VAL A 96 4.85 -18.25 5.31
N LYS A 97 5.11 -19.38 5.97
CA LYS A 97 5.51 -20.64 5.30
C LYS A 97 4.46 -21.16 4.32
N ASN A 98 3.16 -21.05 4.64
CA ASN A 98 2.09 -21.45 3.72
C ASN A 98 2.12 -20.61 2.44
N ILE A 99 2.29 -19.30 2.59
CA ILE A 99 2.34 -18.33 1.50
C ILE A 99 3.58 -18.58 0.62
N GLU A 100 4.75 -18.71 1.22
CA GLU A 100 6.02 -18.98 0.51
C GLU A 100 5.99 -20.33 -0.22
N ASN A 101 5.50 -21.39 0.43
CA ASN A 101 5.36 -22.71 -0.17
C ASN A 101 4.38 -22.74 -1.36
N ALA A 102 3.41 -21.83 -1.40
CA ALA A 102 2.53 -21.61 -2.55
C ALA A 102 3.22 -20.84 -3.69
N GLY A 103 4.45 -20.33 -3.48
CA GLY A 103 5.17 -19.50 -4.44
C GLY A 103 4.65 -18.06 -4.53
N LEU A 104 4.11 -17.54 -3.42
CA LEU A 104 3.70 -16.15 -3.24
C LEU A 104 4.73 -15.40 -2.40
N SER A 105 4.84 -14.08 -2.61
CA SER A 105 5.59 -13.17 -1.76
C SER A 105 4.67 -12.39 -0.83
N VAL A 106 5.10 -12.15 0.41
CA VAL A 106 4.38 -11.31 1.37
C VAL A 106 4.89 -9.87 1.28
N PHE A 107 3.98 -8.90 1.32
CA PHE A 107 4.31 -7.52 1.66
C PHE A 107 3.60 -7.13 2.96
N PRO A 108 4.38 -6.76 4.00
CA PRO A 108 3.83 -6.52 5.33
C PRO A 108 3.17 -5.15 5.46
N ILE A 109 1.99 -5.13 6.08
CA ILE A 109 1.21 -3.94 6.42
C ILE A 109 1.21 -3.79 7.94
N TYR A 110 1.41 -2.58 8.44
CA TYR A 110 1.23 -2.23 9.84
C TYR A 110 0.00 -1.33 10.00
N GLN A 111 -1.00 -1.81 10.74
CA GLN A 111 -2.23 -1.07 11.05
C GLN A 111 -2.86 -1.60 12.34
N ASP A 112 -2.48 -1.04 13.47
CA ASP A 112 -3.16 -1.25 14.76
C ASP A 112 -4.23 -0.18 15.03
N GLY A 113 -4.08 1.00 14.42
CA GLY A 113 -5.02 2.11 14.33
C GLY A 113 -4.95 2.72 12.94
N GLY A 114 -4.96 4.07 12.84
CA GLY A 114 -4.75 4.77 11.57
C GLY A 114 -6.01 4.95 10.72
N TYR A 115 -7.19 4.61 11.24
CA TYR A 115 -8.49 4.81 10.59
C TYR A 115 -9.23 6.07 11.06
N GLU A 116 -8.57 6.90 11.88
CA GLU A 116 -9.09 8.20 12.33
C GLU A 116 -7.97 9.18 12.68
N LEU A 117 -8.25 10.49 12.56
CA LEU A 117 -7.27 11.56 12.82
C LEU A 117 -6.70 11.54 14.23
N ASN A 118 -7.49 11.15 15.23
CA ASN A 118 -7.06 11.18 16.63
C ASN A 118 -5.82 10.32 16.88
N TYR A 119 -5.64 9.24 16.11
CA TYR A 119 -4.48 8.36 16.20
C TYR A 119 -3.16 9.08 15.92
N PHE A 120 -3.18 10.07 15.02
CA PHE A 120 -2.00 10.79 14.54
C PHE A 120 -1.71 12.09 15.30
N LYS A 121 -2.56 12.50 16.26
CA LYS A 121 -2.39 13.77 16.98
C LYS A 121 -1.17 13.80 17.89
N ASP A 122 -0.76 12.66 18.43
CA ASP A 122 0.49 12.49 19.13
C ASP A 122 1.52 11.85 18.19
N PRO A 123 2.49 12.61 17.68
CA PRO A 123 3.47 12.06 16.76
C PRO A 123 4.34 10.95 17.38
N SER A 124 4.47 10.88 18.72
CA SER A 124 5.22 9.80 19.38
C SER A 124 4.65 8.41 19.13
N GLN A 125 3.36 8.32 18.72
CA GLN A 125 2.74 7.08 18.25
C GLN A 125 3.55 6.47 17.09
N GLY A 126 4.14 7.29 16.20
CA GLY A 126 4.99 6.80 15.11
C GLY A 126 6.22 6.02 15.61
N SER A 127 6.84 6.44 16.72
CA SER A 127 7.96 5.68 17.32
C SER A 127 7.50 4.33 17.90
N VAL A 128 6.34 4.30 18.56
CA VAL A 128 5.75 3.07 19.11
C VAL A 128 5.41 2.09 18.01
N ASP A 129 4.76 2.57 16.95
CA ASP A 129 4.36 1.76 15.79
C ASP A 129 5.57 1.19 15.04
N ALA A 130 6.60 2.02 14.85
CA ALA A 130 7.83 1.61 14.19
C ALA A 130 8.53 0.47 14.96
N GLN A 131 8.70 0.60 16.27
CA GLN A 131 9.29 -0.44 17.12
C GLN A 131 8.46 -1.72 17.09
N THR A 132 7.14 -1.60 17.23
CA THR A 132 6.22 -2.73 17.22
C THR A 132 6.26 -3.47 15.87
N ALA A 133 6.28 -2.72 14.76
CA ALA A 133 6.34 -3.28 13.41
C ALA A 133 7.66 -4.04 13.16
N ILE A 134 8.80 -3.46 13.56
CA ILE A 134 10.12 -4.10 13.44
C ILE A 134 10.14 -5.41 14.21
N LEU A 135 9.77 -5.38 15.51
CA LEU A 135 9.75 -6.58 16.35
C LEU A 135 8.80 -7.65 15.84
N ALA A 136 7.62 -7.26 15.34
CA ALA A 136 6.66 -8.20 14.75
C ALA A 136 7.23 -8.86 13.48
N ALA A 137 7.85 -8.07 12.59
CA ALA A 137 8.45 -8.56 11.34
C ALA A 137 9.63 -9.52 11.62
N GLU A 138 10.50 -9.18 12.57
CA GLU A 138 11.63 -10.03 12.98
C GLU A 138 11.16 -11.36 13.57
N ARG A 139 10.18 -11.32 14.46
CA ARG A 139 9.62 -12.52 15.13
C ARG A 139 9.10 -13.56 14.16
N ILE A 140 8.53 -13.14 13.03
CA ILE A 140 7.97 -14.04 12.02
C ILE A 140 8.93 -14.33 10.86
N GLY A 141 10.13 -13.75 10.88
CA GLY A 141 11.19 -14.02 9.91
C GLY A 141 11.06 -13.25 8.59
N ILE A 142 10.46 -12.07 8.59
CA ILE A 142 10.42 -11.22 7.38
C ILE A 142 11.87 -10.91 6.93
N PRO A 143 12.20 -11.09 5.62
CA PRO A 143 13.54 -10.87 5.12
C PRO A 143 14.06 -9.43 5.30
N SER A 144 15.36 -9.30 5.53
CA SER A 144 16.05 -8.01 5.60
C SER A 144 15.78 -7.14 4.37
N GLY A 145 15.67 -5.84 4.56
CA GLY A 145 15.43 -4.87 3.50
C GLY A 145 13.98 -4.80 2.99
N THR A 146 13.07 -5.61 3.55
CA THR A 146 11.64 -5.56 3.18
C THR A 146 11.02 -4.22 3.56
N THR A 147 10.12 -3.70 2.72
CA THR A 147 9.34 -2.49 3.01
C THR A 147 8.11 -2.85 3.84
N ILE A 148 7.92 -2.17 4.98
CA ILE A 148 6.73 -2.26 5.84
C ILE A 148 5.83 -1.07 5.56
N TYR A 149 4.57 -1.30 5.21
CA TYR A 149 3.62 -0.24 4.83
C TYR A 149 2.78 0.18 6.04
N PHE A 150 2.99 1.42 6.52
CA PHE A 150 2.23 2.01 7.62
C PHE A 150 0.95 2.65 7.11
N ALA A 151 -0.18 2.34 7.75
CA ALA A 151 -1.50 2.72 7.26
C ALA A 151 -1.94 4.11 7.75
N VAL A 152 -2.43 4.93 6.79
CA VAL A 152 -3.22 6.14 7.01
C VAL A 152 -4.54 5.93 6.25
N ASP A 153 -5.50 5.29 6.92
CA ASP A 153 -6.70 4.71 6.30
C ASP A 153 -7.98 5.45 6.73
N PHE A 154 -7.99 6.76 6.53
CA PHE A 154 -9.15 7.63 6.77
C PHE A 154 -9.20 8.77 5.74
N ASP A 155 -10.33 9.47 5.67
CA ASP A 155 -10.47 10.65 4.82
C ASP A 155 -9.63 11.81 5.35
N CYS A 156 -8.32 11.78 5.04
CA CYS A 156 -7.35 12.78 5.45
C CYS A 156 -7.46 14.01 4.54
N TYR A 157 -7.73 15.18 5.11
CA TYR A 157 -7.71 16.44 4.38
C TYR A 157 -6.28 16.96 4.21
N SER A 158 -6.03 17.70 3.12
CA SER A 158 -4.68 18.17 2.76
C SER A 158 -3.98 18.96 3.88
N TYR A 159 -4.70 19.80 4.65
CA TYR A 159 -4.14 20.57 5.76
C TYR A 159 -3.74 19.69 6.96
N GLN A 160 -4.28 18.48 7.09
CA GLN A 160 -3.95 17.56 8.18
C GLN A 160 -2.64 16.82 7.93
N ILE A 161 -2.21 16.72 6.66
CA ILE A 161 -1.02 15.95 6.28
C ILE A 161 0.22 16.56 6.94
N ASP A 162 0.47 17.84 6.70
CA ASP A 162 1.67 18.52 7.23
C ASP A 162 1.63 18.67 8.77
N THR A 163 0.42 18.73 9.35
CA THR A 163 0.25 18.93 10.80
C THR A 163 0.37 17.64 11.62
N PHE A 164 -0.12 16.51 11.08
CA PHE A 164 -0.26 15.27 11.85
C PHE A 164 0.44 14.07 11.22
N ILE A 165 0.33 13.91 9.88
CA ILE A 165 0.86 12.72 9.21
C ILE A 165 2.37 12.82 9.02
N ILE A 166 2.89 13.96 8.59
CA ILE A 166 4.34 14.16 8.42
C ILE A 166 5.07 13.97 9.75
N PRO A 167 4.69 14.61 10.88
CA PRO A 167 5.35 14.39 12.17
C PRO A 167 5.31 12.93 12.66
N TYR A 168 4.21 12.22 12.41
CA TYR A 168 4.10 10.79 12.72
C TYR A 168 5.11 9.96 11.90
N PHE A 169 5.24 10.22 10.60
CA PHE A 169 6.22 9.53 9.74
C PHE A 169 7.66 9.94 10.04
N GLU A 170 7.92 11.16 10.52
CA GLU A 170 9.25 11.57 11.02
C GLU A 170 9.69 10.69 12.19
N GLN A 171 8.77 10.38 13.12
CA GLN A 171 9.06 9.49 14.24
C GLN A 171 9.32 8.04 13.76
N ILE A 172 8.54 7.53 12.81
CA ILE A 172 8.81 6.23 12.19
C ILE A 172 10.20 6.24 11.55
N HIS A 173 10.50 7.27 10.77
CA HIS A 173 11.79 7.40 10.07
C HIS A 173 12.97 7.38 11.05
N MET A 174 12.90 8.12 12.15
CA MET A 174 13.95 8.11 13.18
C MET A 174 14.24 6.71 13.72
N ILE A 175 13.21 5.92 14.02
CA ILE A 175 13.37 4.53 14.51
C ILE A 175 13.96 3.62 13.43
N PHE A 176 13.49 3.74 12.18
CA PHE A 176 13.96 2.91 11.07
C PHE A 176 15.42 3.19 10.67
N PHE A 177 15.93 4.39 10.96
CA PHE A 177 17.32 4.77 10.74
C PHE A 177 18.21 4.63 11.99
N SER A 178 17.67 4.11 13.09
CA SER A 178 18.41 3.79 14.29
C SER A 178 18.93 2.35 14.30
N SER A 179 19.75 2.02 15.29
CA SER A 179 20.23 0.66 15.55
C SER A 179 19.13 -0.36 15.91
N THR A 180 17.91 0.11 16.19
CA THR A 180 16.75 -0.76 16.44
C THR A 180 16.35 -1.58 15.22
N ASN A 181 16.68 -1.12 14.01
CA ASN A 181 16.34 -1.77 12.74
C ASN A 181 17.53 -2.54 12.15
N ASP A 182 17.99 -3.58 12.83
CA ASP A 182 19.12 -4.41 12.39
C ASP A 182 18.88 -5.12 11.05
N LYS A 183 17.61 -5.34 10.69
CA LYS A 183 17.20 -5.95 9.43
C LYS A 183 17.14 -4.97 8.27
N ASN A 184 17.41 -3.69 8.48
CA ASN A 184 17.34 -2.66 7.46
C ASN A 184 15.98 -2.61 6.72
N TYR A 185 14.88 -2.86 7.44
CA TYR A 185 13.54 -2.67 6.90
C TYR A 185 13.37 -1.25 6.39
N LYS A 186 12.52 -1.08 5.39
CA LYS A 186 12.25 0.23 4.76
C LYS A 186 10.85 0.70 5.11
N VAL A 187 10.72 2.01 5.28
CA VAL A 187 9.41 2.62 5.48
C VAL A 187 8.66 2.67 4.16
N GLY A 188 7.44 2.16 4.17
CA GLY A 188 6.41 2.36 3.15
C GLY A 188 5.18 3.01 3.76
N ILE A 189 4.29 3.50 2.92
CA ILE A 189 3.00 4.08 3.32
C ILE A 189 1.84 3.40 2.60
N TYR A 190 0.76 3.06 3.32
CA TYR A 190 -0.54 2.73 2.76
C TYR A 190 -1.49 3.89 3.03
N ALA A 191 -1.93 4.61 1.99
CA ALA A 191 -2.74 5.82 2.14
C ALA A 191 -3.37 6.26 0.80
N PRO A 192 -4.28 7.28 0.82
CA PRO A 192 -4.71 7.98 -0.39
C PRO A 192 -3.55 8.63 -1.15
N ARG A 193 -3.74 8.85 -2.46
CA ARG A 193 -2.72 9.36 -3.41
C ARG A 193 -1.91 10.55 -2.90
N TYR A 194 -2.60 11.60 -2.46
CA TYR A 194 -1.93 12.84 -2.07
C TYR A 194 -1.17 12.69 -0.74
N VAL A 195 -1.70 11.90 0.19
CA VAL A 195 -0.99 11.57 1.44
C VAL A 195 0.30 10.82 1.12
N CYS A 196 0.23 9.77 0.27
CA CYS A 196 1.41 9.05 -0.21
C CYS A 196 2.43 9.98 -0.87
N THR A 197 1.97 10.89 -1.75
CA THR A 197 2.84 11.85 -2.43
C THR A 197 3.58 12.75 -1.44
N LYS A 198 2.87 13.33 -0.47
CA LYS A 198 3.46 14.24 0.52
C LYS A 198 4.51 13.54 1.40
N VAL A 199 4.22 12.35 1.89
CA VAL A 199 5.15 11.57 2.72
C VAL A 199 6.37 11.12 1.92
N TYR A 200 6.19 10.76 0.64
CA TYR A 200 7.29 10.45 -0.26
C TYR A 200 8.17 11.68 -0.56
N GLU A 201 7.57 12.82 -0.90
CA GLU A 201 8.29 14.06 -1.19
C GLU A 201 9.06 14.61 0.02
N ALA A 202 8.57 14.33 1.24
CA ALA A 202 9.29 14.59 2.47
C ALA A 202 10.46 13.62 2.73
N GLY A 203 10.66 12.60 1.87
CA GLY A 203 11.73 11.60 2.01
C GLY A 203 11.47 10.55 3.10
N LEU A 204 10.24 10.47 3.62
CA LEU A 204 9.89 9.65 4.79
C LEU A 204 9.39 8.24 4.43
N ALA A 205 8.99 7.99 3.18
CA ALA A 205 8.62 6.66 2.71
C ALA A 205 9.29 6.33 1.38
N SER A 206 9.85 5.13 1.26
CA SER A 206 10.52 4.65 0.05
C SER A 206 9.55 4.16 -1.02
N LYS A 207 8.40 3.62 -0.61
CA LYS A 207 7.36 3.07 -1.49
C LYS A 207 5.96 3.38 -0.96
N SER A 208 4.99 3.45 -1.88
CA SER A 208 3.59 3.66 -1.57
C SER A 208 2.74 2.47 -2.01
N PHE A 209 1.83 2.06 -1.14
CA PHE A 209 0.67 1.22 -1.42
C PHE A 209 -0.55 2.15 -1.39
N VAL A 210 -1.13 2.41 -2.55
CA VAL A 210 -2.13 3.47 -2.71
C VAL A 210 -3.53 2.91 -2.50
N ALA A 211 -4.31 3.54 -1.62
CA ALA A 211 -5.68 3.14 -1.26
C ALA A 211 -6.71 3.71 -2.26
N ASP A 212 -6.58 3.41 -3.56
CA ASP A 212 -7.41 3.96 -4.62
C ASP A 212 -8.86 3.45 -4.60
N MET A 213 -9.11 2.28 -3.97
CA MET A 213 -10.47 1.78 -3.76
C MET A 213 -11.32 2.71 -2.88
N SER A 214 -10.71 3.51 -2.02
CA SER A 214 -11.35 4.51 -1.16
C SER A 214 -11.68 5.77 -1.96
N THR A 215 -12.57 5.64 -2.97
CA THR A 215 -12.90 6.70 -3.94
C THR A 215 -13.54 7.94 -3.32
N GLY A 216 -14.13 7.81 -2.13
CA GLY A 216 -14.73 8.92 -1.37
C GLY A 216 -13.72 9.76 -0.58
N PHE A 217 -12.46 9.31 -0.48
CA PHE A 217 -11.45 10.07 0.27
C PHE A 217 -11.00 11.31 -0.50
N SER A 218 -10.96 12.44 0.20
CA SER A 218 -10.66 13.77 -0.35
C SER A 218 -9.27 13.88 -1.00
N CYS A 219 -8.34 13.03 -0.61
CA CYS A 219 -6.97 12.99 -1.12
C CYS A 219 -6.73 11.94 -2.22
N ASN A 220 -7.79 11.38 -2.83
CA ASN A 220 -7.69 10.43 -3.95
C ASN A 220 -8.03 11.06 -5.29
N LEU A 221 -9.33 11.32 -5.53
CA LEU A 221 -9.77 11.82 -6.83
C LEU A 221 -9.23 13.23 -7.11
N GLY A 222 -8.68 13.43 -8.31
CA GLY A 222 -8.06 14.69 -8.74
C GLY A 222 -6.56 14.79 -8.43
N TYR A 223 -6.01 13.86 -7.67
CA TYR A 223 -4.57 13.76 -7.44
C TYR A 223 -3.93 12.67 -8.30
N SER A 224 -2.71 12.95 -8.77
CA SER A 224 -1.91 11.96 -9.50
C SER A 224 -1.45 10.85 -8.57
N MET A 225 -1.17 9.66 -9.14
CA MET A 225 -0.46 8.60 -8.44
C MET A 225 0.91 9.11 -7.97
N PRO A 226 1.35 8.75 -6.74
CA PRO A 226 2.69 9.09 -6.26
C PRO A 226 3.76 8.42 -7.14
N LYS A 227 4.90 9.08 -7.35
CA LYS A 227 5.97 8.57 -8.23
C LYS A 227 6.59 7.25 -7.74
N ASN A 228 6.52 6.99 -6.43
CA ASN A 228 7.07 5.81 -5.77
C ASN A 228 6.04 4.69 -5.51
N TRP A 229 4.87 4.71 -6.18
CA TRP A 229 3.87 3.68 -5.97
C TRP A 229 4.41 2.28 -6.34
N ALA A 230 4.09 1.30 -5.53
CA ALA A 230 4.47 -0.09 -5.71
C ALA A 230 3.25 -1.00 -5.81
N PHE A 231 2.18 -0.64 -5.07
CA PHE A 231 0.89 -1.31 -5.10
C PHE A 231 -0.23 -0.27 -5.21
N ASP A 232 -1.29 -0.66 -5.90
CA ASP A 232 -2.52 0.10 -6.09
C ASP A 232 -3.69 -0.80 -5.70
N GLN A 233 -4.47 -0.39 -4.70
CA GLN A 233 -5.64 -1.11 -4.22
C GLN A 233 -6.90 -0.59 -4.89
N PHE A 234 -7.62 -1.44 -5.65
CA PHE A 234 -8.77 -1.05 -6.46
C PHE A 234 -9.94 -2.04 -6.41
#